data_722080ca5d024190b845c95c758fdcaa
#
_entry.id   722080ca5d024190b845c95c758fdcaa
#
_cell.length_a   1.000
_cell.length_b   1.000
_cell.length_c   1.000
_cell.angle_alpha   90.00
_cell.angle_beta   90.00
_cell.angle_gamma   90.00
#
_symmetry.space_group_name_H-M   'P 1'
#
loop_
_entity.id
_entity.type
_entity.pdbx_description
1 polymer ?
#
loop_
_entity_poly.entity_id
_entity_poly.type
_entity_poly.pdbx_seq_one_letter_code
_entity_poly.pdbx_strand_id
1 'polypeptide(L)'
;MEVPPVMRFARIFALTAFAAGSLLVAPAVPALPACQHFYTGPIPDRPVTGGHGPGTLVGAVNVANRLPAPGSVSGGLGADGKVTFTFARVSGAKAYRAFRNGQALQWISDWGQPTLTVTDASPCQNANYQLYAMTAEDNSPGSLGQISTAYRLDAGNRLATYRVPAGTTLSYRVTSYNDVAQTALGYSAGPGFCAVDARNIPWGTRFSVPGYGECYAADIGSWIKDDIVDVWLPGSQADAWGIQRLTLTVR
;
A
#
# COMPACT_ATOMS: atom_id res chain seq x y z
N MET A 1 42.74 -71.14 -52.49
CA MET A 1 42.79 -69.68 -52.77
C MET A 1 41.39 -69.16 -52.58
N GLU A 2 41.11 -68.66 -51.38
CA GLU A 2 39.79 -68.14 -51.04
C GLU A 2 39.77 -66.63 -51.31
N VAL A 3 38.68 -66.18 -51.91
CA VAL A 3 38.44 -64.75 -52.24
C VAL A 3 37.60 -64.16 -51.09
N PRO A 4 38.03 -63.04 -50.44
CA PRO A 4 37.24 -62.45 -49.35
C PRO A 4 36.05 -61.70 -49.88
N PRO A 5 34.98 -61.55 -49.06
CA PRO A 5 33.73 -60.88 -49.46
C PRO A 5 33.85 -59.33 -49.38
N VAL A 6 33.22 -58.68 -50.31
CA VAL A 6 33.13 -57.21 -50.48
C VAL A 6 32.14 -56.66 -49.47
N MET A 7 32.60 -55.79 -48.55
CA MET A 7 31.77 -55.01 -47.62
C MET A 7 31.02 -53.94 -48.40
N ARG A 8 29.68 -54.00 -48.39
CA ARG A 8 28.77 -52.92 -48.85
C ARG A 8 28.54 -51.95 -47.68
N PHE A 9 29.04 -50.71 -47.82
CA PHE A 9 28.70 -49.62 -46.89
C PHE A 9 27.27 -49.11 -47.20
N ALA A 10 26.33 -49.32 -46.28
CA ALA A 10 25.03 -48.66 -46.28
C ALA A 10 25.20 -47.25 -45.74
N ARG A 11 24.94 -46.23 -46.59
CA ARG A 11 24.85 -44.84 -46.17
C ARG A 11 23.51 -44.63 -45.48
N ILE A 12 23.57 -44.43 -44.15
CA ILE A 12 22.43 -44.01 -43.33
C ILE A 12 22.31 -42.48 -43.49
N PHE A 13 21.27 -42.02 -44.23
CA PHE A 13 20.87 -40.64 -44.23
C PHE A 13 20.11 -40.34 -42.93
N ALA A 14 20.74 -39.65 -41.98
CA ALA A 14 20.06 -39.08 -40.84
C ALA A 14 19.22 -37.90 -41.30
N LEU A 15 17.89 -38.06 -41.32
CA LEU A 15 16.95 -36.96 -41.46
C LEU A 15 16.93 -36.21 -40.10
N THR A 16 17.57 -35.06 -40.04
CA THR A 16 17.42 -34.11 -38.93
C THR A 16 16.08 -33.36 -39.12
N ALA A 17 15.07 -33.80 -38.39
CA ALA A 17 13.82 -33.05 -38.29
C ALA A 17 14.06 -31.79 -37.45
N PHE A 18 14.11 -30.62 -38.08
CA PHE A 18 14.03 -29.34 -37.41
C PHE A 18 12.59 -29.19 -36.86
N ALA A 19 12.40 -29.43 -35.57
CA ALA A 19 11.20 -29.01 -34.87
C ALA A 19 11.21 -27.48 -34.80
N ALA A 20 10.40 -26.83 -35.64
CA ALA A 20 10.10 -25.41 -35.51
C ALA A 20 9.31 -25.24 -34.19
N GLY A 21 10.01 -24.97 -33.10
CA GLY A 21 9.41 -24.56 -31.84
C GLY A 21 8.74 -23.20 -32.03
N SER A 22 7.42 -23.18 -32.14
CA SER A 22 6.66 -21.93 -32.03
C SER A 22 6.90 -21.36 -30.65
N LEU A 23 7.70 -20.33 -30.55
CA LEU A 23 7.77 -19.49 -29.35
C LEU A 23 6.37 -18.87 -29.14
N LEU A 24 5.59 -19.46 -28.26
CA LEU A 24 4.39 -18.83 -27.72
C LEU A 24 4.86 -17.57 -26.98
N VAL A 25 4.85 -16.43 -27.66
CA VAL A 25 5.00 -15.13 -27.00
C VAL A 25 3.76 -14.96 -26.12
N ALA A 26 3.94 -15.04 -24.82
CA ALA A 26 2.87 -14.72 -23.87
C ALA A 26 2.35 -13.31 -24.20
N PRO A 27 1.03 -13.10 -24.22
CA PRO A 27 0.48 -11.76 -24.46
C PRO A 27 1.06 -10.80 -23.44
N ALA A 28 1.58 -9.66 -23.89
CA ALA A 28 2.09 -8.62 -23.03
C ALA A 28 0.94 -8.13 -22.13
N VAL A 29 1.13 -8.17 -20.81
CA VAL A 29 0.16 -7.59 -19.89
C VAL A 29 0.12 -6.09 -20.15
N PRO A 30 -1.05 -5.49 -20.41
CA PRO A 30 -1.16 -4.07 -20.69
C PRO A 30 -0.63 -3.25 -19.50
N ALA A 31 0.02 -2.12 -19.80
CA ALA A 31 0.50 -1.22 -18.76
C ALA A 31 -0.69 -0.69 -17.93
N LEU A 32 -0.59 -0.78 -16.62
CA LEU A 32 -1.63 -0.26 -15.73
C LEU A 32 -1.71 1.28 -15.84
N PRO A 33 -2.91 1.88 -15.70
CA PRO A 33 -3.06 3.32 -15.65
C PRO A 33 -2.43 3.90 -14.37
N ALA A 34 -2.11 5.20 -14.37
CA ALA A 34 -1.70 5.90 -13.16
C ALA A 34 -2.82 5.89 -12.11
N CYS A 35 -2.46 5.74 -10.83
CA CYS A 35 -3.42 5.83 -9.75
C CYS A 35 -3.96 7.25 -9.60
N GLN A 36 -5.28 7.40 -9.61
CA GLN A 36 -5.95 8.65 -9.29
C GLN A 36 -6.08 8.81 -7.77
N HIS A 37 -6.11 10.04 -7.30
CA HIS A 37 -6.44 10.33 -5.91
C HIS A 37 -7.92 10.06 -5.66
N PHE A 38 -8.26 9.59 -4.46
CA PHE A 38 -9.65 9.31 -4.07
C PHE A 38 -10.54 10.57 -4.17
N TYR A 39 -10.03 11.69 -3.67
CA TYR A 39 -10.70 12.99 -3.82
C TYR A 39 -10.17 13.69 -5.07
N THR A 40 -11.03 13.95 -6.05
CA THR A 40 -10.65 14.51 -7.35
C THR A 40 -10.66 16.04 -7.40
N GLY A 41 -11.23 16.71 -6.39
CA GLY A 41 -11.29 18.17 -6.32
C GLY A 41 -9.89 18.81 -6.32
N PRO A 42 -9.77 20.08 -6.72
CA PRO A 42 -8.49 20.78 -6.73
C PRO A 42 -7.95 20.95 -5.30
N ILE A 43 -6.64 20.91 -5.17
CA ILE A 43 -5.97 21.36 -3.93
C ILE A 43 -6.14 22.87 -3.87
N PRO A 44 -6.68 23.45 -2.77
CA PRO A 44 -6.71 24.90 -2.62
C PRO A 44 -5.30 25.47 -2.73
N ASP A 45 -5.15 26.50 -3.54
CA ASP A 45 -3.89 27.24 -3.63
C ASP A 45 -3.71 28.06 -2.34
N ARG A 46 -3.03 27.46 -1.38
CA ARG A 46 -2.69 28.10 -0.12
C ARG A 46 -1.18 28.32 -0.10
N PRO A 47 -0.73 29.58 -0.07
CA PRO A 47 0.70 29.89 -0.02
C PRO A 47 1.30 29.36 1.28
N VAL A 48 2.56 28.95 1.23
CA VAL A 48 3.33 28.64 2.44
C VAL A 48 3.43 29.90 3.28
N THR A 49 2.89 29.86 4.49
CA THR A 49 2.83 31.03 5.38
C THR A 49 4.06 31.18 6.27
N GLY A 50 5.00 30.22 6.18
CA GLY A 50 6.13 30.13 7.10
C GLY A 50 5.76 29.52 8.45
N GLY A 51 6.76 29.14 9.22
CA GLY A 51 6.53 28.51 10.53
C GLY A 51 6.08 29.55 11.57
N HIS A 52 4.96 29.28 12.21
CA HIS A 52 4.43 30.11 13.31
C HIS A 52 4.81 29.57 14.69
N GLY A 53 5.79 28.73 14.77
CA GLY A 53 6.31 28.15 16.01
C GLY A 53 6.22 26.63 16.05
N PRO A 54 6.92 26.00 16.97
CA PRO A 54 6.83 24.55 17.18
C PRO A 54 5.44 24.22 17.73
N GLY A 55 4.85 23.15 17.22
CA GLY A 55 3.75 22.47 17.88
C GLY A 55 4.24 21.81 19.16
N THR A 56 3.33 21.18 19.89
CA THR A 56 3.72 20.29 21.00
C THR A 56 4.51 19.13 20.46
N LEU A 57 5.73 18.90 20.97
CA LEU A 57 6.52 17.73 20.57
C LEU A 57 5.79 16.43 20.94
N VAL A 58 5.52 15.63 19.94
CA VAL A 58 4.75 14.40 20.04
C VAL A 58 5.68 13.20 19.96
N GLY A 59 5.56 12.29 20.92
CA GLY A 59 6.22 11.00 20.87
C GLY A 59 5.47 9.95 20.05
N ALA A 60 6.07 8.77 19.90
CA ALA A 60 5.47 7.68 19.15
C ALA A 60 4.12 7.22 19.74
N VAL A 61 3.10 7.13 18.92
CA VAL A 61 1.79 6.61 19.32
C VAL A 61 1.82 5.09 19.47
N ASN A 62 1.13 4.56 20.49
CA ASN A 62 0.98 3.13 20.69
C ASN A 62 -0.25 2.60 19.91
N VAL A 63 -0.02 1.64 19.03
CA VAL A 63 -1.06 0.99 18.21
C VAL A 63 -1.20 -0.50 18.54
N ALA A 64 -0.53 -1.00 19.58
CA ALA A 64 -0.38 -2.43 19.87
C ALA A 64 -1.64 -3.14 20.37
N ASN A 65 -2.60 -2.43 20.98
CA ASN A 65 -3.78 -3.02 21.63
C ASN A 65 -4.94 -3.32 20.67
N ARG A 66 -4.63 -3.83 19.46
CA ARG A 66 -5.60 -4.19 18.44
C ARG A 66 -5.27 -5.55 17.86
N LEU A 67 -6.20 -6.19 17.18
CA LEU A 67 -5.91 -7.41 16.41
C LEU A 67 -4.66 -7.21 15.56
N PRO A 68 -3.79 -8.23 15.44
CA PRO A 68 -2.64 -8.13 14.57
C PRO A 68 -3.06 -7.89 13.12
N ALA A 69 -2.19 -7.26 12.37
CA ALA A 69 -2.38 -7.05 10.94
C ALA A 69 -2.41 -8.40 10.20
N PRO A 70 -3.28 -8.57 9.18
CA PRO A 70 -3.19 -9.71 8.29
C PRO A 70 -1.82 -9.80 7.62
N GLY A 71 -1.29 -11.00 7.56
CA GLY A 71 0.01 -11.32 6.96
C GLY A 71 -0.10 -12.38 5.88
N SER A 72 1.06 -12.90 5.43
CA SER A 72 1.14 -13.96 4.42
C SER A 72 0.37 -13.63 3.13
N VAL A 73 0.45 -12.36 2.70
CA VAL A 73 -0.21 -11.89 1.46
C VAL A 73 0.56 -12.43 0.26
N SER A 74 -0.16 -13.08 -0.65
CA SER A 74 0.40 -13.61 -1.90
C SER A 74 -0.57 -13.43 -3.06
N GLY A 75 -0.06 -13.18 -4.25
CA GLY A 75 -0.85 -12.96 -5.45
C GLY A 75 -0.20 -11.94 -6.38
N GLY A 76 -0.98 -11.37 -7.29
CA GLY A 76 -0.46 -10.41 -8.24
C GLY A 76 -1.43 -10.08 -9.37
N LEU A 77 -0.91 -9.47 -10.42
CA LEU A 77 -1.64 -9.10 -11.62
C LEU A 77 -1.83 -10.32 -12.53
N GLY A 78 -3.08 -10.66 -12.78
CA GLY A 78 -3.47 -11.75 -13.68
C GLY A 78 -3.48 -11.31 -15.15
N ALA A 79 -3.55 -12.29 -16.05
CA ALA A 79 -3.71 -12.05 -17.49
C ALA A 79 -5.04 -11.36 -17.84
N ASP A 80 -6.02 -11.42 -16.95
CA ASP A 80 -7.30 -10.72 -17.04
C ASP A 80 -7.21 -9.23 -16.65
N GLY A 81 -6.02 -8.73 -16.34
CA GLY A 81 -5.77 -7.35 -15.95
C GLY A 81 -6.20 -6.99 -14.53
N LYS A 82 -6.59 -7.98 -13.70
CA LYS A 82 -6.97 -7.76 -12.31
C LYS A 82 -5.83 -8.14 -11.36
N VAL A 83 -5.78 -7.46 -10.23
CA VAL A 83 -4.92 -7.90 -9.12
C VAL A 83 -5.73 -8.76 -8.17
N THR A 84 -5.35 -10.02 -8.04
CA THR A 84 -5.95 -10.95 -7.08
C THR A 84 -4.90 -11.41 -6.10
N PHE A 85 -5.23 -11.39 -4.82
CA PHE A 85 -4.33 -11.86 -3.77
C PHE A 85 -5.08 -12.53 -2.62
N THR A 86 -4.35 -13.37 -1.92
CA THR A 86 -4.84 -14.10 -0.75
C THR A 86 -4.03 -13.71 0.48
N PHE A 87 -4.62 -13.90 1.66
CA PHE A 87 -3.97 -13.69 2.94
C PHE A 87 -4.49 -14.70 3.98
N ALA A 88 -3.68 -14.93 5.02
CA ALA A 88 -4.04 -15.84 6.09
C ALA A 88 -5.06 -15.22 7.05
N ARG A 89 -5.97 -16.04 7.55
CA ARG A 89 -6.93 -15.67 8.59
C ARG A 89 -6.24 -15.21 9.87
N VAL A 90 -6.76 -14.15 10.49
CA VAL A 90 -6.34 -13.67 11.81
C VAL A 90 -7.26 -14.24 12.89
N SER A 91 -6.69 -14.84 13.92
CA SER A 91 -7.47 -15.39 15.04
C SER A 91 -8.25 -14.26 15.75
N GLY A 92 -9.54 -14.51 16.01
CA GLY A 92 -10.43 -13.54 16.64
C GLY A 92 -11.03 -12.51 15.68
N ALA A 93 -10.64 -12.50 14.40
CA ALA A 93 -11.30 -11.65 13.42
C ALA A 93 -12.70 -12.17 13.08
N LYS A 94 -13.59 -11.25 12.75
CA LYS A 94 -14.95 -11.49 12.22
C LYS A 94 -15.09 -11.00 10.78
N ALA A 95 -14.30 -10.01 10.40
CA ALA A 95 -14.27 -9.46 9.06
C ALA A 95 -12.89 -8.83 8.76
N TYR A 96 -12.70 -8.48 7.51
CA TYR A 96 -11.51 -7.79 7.01
C TYR A 96 -11.91 -6.69 6.05
N ARG A 97 -11.07 -5.69 5.94
CA ARG A 97 -11.22 -4.67 4.93
C ARG A 97 -9.92 -4.49 4.18
N ALA A 98 -10.02 -4.54 2.85
CA ALA A 98 -8.91 -4.30 1.95
C ALA A 98 -8.98 -2.88 1.38
N PHE A 99 -7.81 -2.29 1.16
CA PHE A 99 -7.66 -0.94 0.63
C PHE A 99 -6.66 -0.92 -0.52
N ARG A 100 -6.91 0.01 -1.44
CA ARG A 100 -5.94 0.46 -2.43
C ARG A 100 -5.70 1.95 -2.23
N ASN A 101 -4.49 2.34 -1.90
CA ASN A 101 -4.11 3.74 -1.67
C ASN A 101 -5.02 4.46 -0.64
N GLY A 102 -5.39 3.79 0.44
CA GLY A 102 -6.32 4.32 1.44
C GLY A 102 -7.79 4.30 1.02
N GLN A 103 -8.12 3.97 -0.21
CA GLN A 103 -9.49 3.79 -0.67
C GLN A 103 -9.96 2.38 -0.38
N ALA A 104 -11.16 2.24 0.20
CA ALA A 104 -11.78 0.95 0.45
C ALA A 104 -11.99 0.19 -0.86
N LEU A 105 -11.45 -1.04 -0.92
CA LEU A 105 -11.52 -1.91 -2.08
C LEU A 105 -12.55 -3.01 -1.88
N GLN A 106 -12.47 -3.74 -0.78
CA GLN A 106 -13.33 -4.87 -0.51
C GLN A 106 -13.55 -5.07 1.00
N TRP A 107 -14.75 -5.48 1.34
CA TRP A 107 -15.15 -6.04 2.63
C TRP A 107 -15.19 -7.56 2.53
N ILE A 108 -14.65 -8.28 3.51
CA ILE A 108 -14.61 -9.74 3.52
C ILE A 108 -15.07 -10.23 4.91
N SER A 109 -16.20 -10.93 4.97
CA SER A 109 -16.65 -11.62 6.20
C SER A 109 -15.84 -12.88 6.45
N ASP A 110 -15.57 -13.16 7.73
CA ASP A 110 -14.83 -14.36 8.15
C ASP A 110 -15.81 -15.50 8.44
N TRP A 111 -15.92 -16.45 7.52
CA TRP A 111 -16.71 -17.65 7.67
C TRP A 111 -15.89 -18.86 8.19
N GLY A 112 -14.68 -18.61 8.71
CA GLY A 112 -13.81 -19.66 9.24
C GLY A 112 -12.87 -20.29 8.22
N GLN A 113 -12.83 -19.80 6.97
CA GLN A 113 -11.89 -20.27 5.95
C GLN A 113 -10.44 -19.92 6.34
N PRO A 114 -9.46 -20.80 6.08
CA PRO A 114 -8.06 -20.55 6.47
C PRO A 114 -7.41 -19.44 5.67
N THR A 115 -7.89 -19.19 4.45
CA THR A 115 -7.37 -18.20 3.50
C THR A 115 -8.51 -17.39 2.91
N LEU A 116 -8.31 -16.09 2.82
CA LEU A 116 -9.26 -15.15 2.26
C LEU A 116 -8.69 -14.53 0.98
N THR A 117 -9.57 -14.10 0.08
CA THR A 117 -9.19 -13.57 -1.24
C THR A 117 -9.73 -12.17 -1.44
N VAL A 118 -8.90 -11.33 -2.05
CA VAL A 118 -9.25 -9.97 -2.51
C VAL A 118 -9.01 -9.87 -4.00
N THR A 119 -9.90 -9.19 -4.71
CA THR A 119 -9.72 -8.87 -6.13
C THR A 119 -9.91 -7.38 -6.36
N ASP A 120 -8.90 -6.75 -6.97
CA ASP A 120 -8.99 -5.41 -7.54
C ASP A 120 -9.23 -5.53 -9.04
N ALA A 121 -10.43 -5.18 -9.47
CA ALA A 121 -10.83 -5.25 -10.88
C ALA A 121 -10.30 -4.09 -11.74
N SER A 122 -9.76 -3.05 -11.09
CA SER A 122 -9.29 -1.84 -11.78
C SER A 122 -7.96 -1.35 -11.18
N PRO A 123 -6.91 -2.20 -11.18
CA PRO A 123 -5.63 -1.85 -10.58
C PRO A 123 -4.97 -0.66 -11.28
N CYS A 124 -4.06 0.00 -10.57
CA CYS A 124 -3.29 1.12 -11.09
C CYS A 124 -1.80 1.00 -10.72
N GLN A 125 -0.93 1.75 -11.40
CA GLN A 125 0.52 1.69 -11.21
C GLN A 125 0.91 2.09 -9.79
N ASN A 126 1.84 1.34 -9.19
CA ASN A 126 2.39 1.61 -7.86
C ASN A 126 1.32 1.69 -6.74
N ALA A 127 0.18 1.01 -6.93
CA ALA A 127 -0.86 0.95 -5.91
C ALA A 127 -0.35 0.30 -4.62
N ASN A 128 -0.65 0.91 -3.48
CA ASN A 128 -0.44 0.34 -2.16
C ASN A 128 -1.69 -0.46 -1.75
N TYR A 129 -1.56 -1.77 -1.64
CA TYR A 129 -2.60 -2.64 -1.09
C TYR A 129 -2.35 -2.86 0.40
N GLN A 130 -3.34 -2.63 1.21
CA GLN A 130 -3.27 -2.80 2.66
C GLN A 130 -4.57 -3.41 3.18
N LEU A 131 -4.50 -4.08 4.33
CA LEU A 131 -5.65 -4.72 4.96
C LEU A 131 -5.61 -4.49 6.48
N TYR A 132 -6.79 -4.51 7.12
CA TYR A 132 -6.90 -4.77 8.55
C TYR A 132 -7.94 -5.85 8.84
N ALA A 133 -7.77 -6.55 9.96
CA ALA A 133 -8.76 -7.44 10.54
C ALA A 133 -9.70 -6.66 11.46
N MET A 134 -10.90 -7.18 11.70
CA MET A 134 -11.91 -6.53 12.55
C MET A 134 -12.50 -7.54 13.53
N THR A 135 -12.78 -7.10 14.76
CA THR A 135 -13.42 -7.92 15.79
C THR A 135 -14.94 -8.01 15.66
N ALA A 136 -15.54 -7.13 14.85
CA ALA A 136 -16.96 -7.09 14.53
C ALA A 136 -17.19 -6.75 13.06
N GLU A 137 -18.38 -7.02 12.55
CA GLU A 137 -18.79 -6.72 11.15
C GLU A 137 -19.44 -5.34 11.00
N ASP A 138 -19.35 -4.48 11.98
CA ASP A 138 -20.01 -3.17 12.03
C ASP A 138 -19.14 -1.99 11.61
N ASN A 139 -17.85 -2.24 11.29
CA ASN A 139 -16.85 -1.22 11.00
C ASN A 139 -16.75 -0.13 12.10
N SER A 140 -17.16 -0.46 13.31
CA SER A 140 -17.01 0.44 14.45
C SER A 140 -15.52 0.65 14.73
N PRO A 141 -15.12 1.85 15.13
CA PRO A 141 -13.70 2.18 15.32
C PRO A 141 -12.97 1.30 16.32
N GLY A 142 -13.68 0.88 17.38
CA GLY A 142 -13.14 -0.05 18.36
C GLY A 142 -12.93 -1.47 17.84
N SER A 143 -13.53 -1.83 16.70
CA SER A 143 -13.38 -3.15 16.09
C SER A 143 -12.17 -3.28 15.18
N LEU A 144 -11.55 -2.16 14.76
CA LEU A 144 -10.50 -2.17 13.74
C LEU A 144 -9.18 -2.68 14.30
N GLY A 145 -8.55 -3.60 13.59
CA GLY A 145 -7.21 -4.11 13.89
C GLY A 145 -6.10 -3.18 13.43
N GLN A 146 -4.86 -3.65 13.55
CA GLN A 146 -3.70 -2.96 12.99
C GLN A 146 -3.71 -3.04 11.47
N ILE A 147 -3.30 -1.95 10.81
CA ILE A 147 -3.11 -1.96 9.35
C ILE A 147 -1.90 -2.80 8.98
N SER A 148 -1.98 -3.57 7.92
CA SER A 148 -0.86 -4.33 7.38
C SER A 148 0.22 -3.41 6.83
N THR A 149 1.44 -3.95 6.64
CA THR A 149 2.39 -3.33 5.73
C THR A 149 1.73 -3.16 4.35
N ALA A 150 2.19 -2.21 3.55
CA ALA A 150 1.71 -2.10 2.18
C ALA A 150 2.33 -3.19 1.30
N TYR A 151 1.60 -3.56 0.25
CA TYR A 151 2.06 -4.46 -0.80
C TYR A 151 1.94 -3.74 -2.14
N ARG A 152 2.94 -3.89 -3.00
CA ARG A 152 2.96 -3.38 -4.38
C ARG A 152 3.30 -4.49 -5.35
N LEU A 153 2.88 -4.33 -6.59
CA LEU A 153 3.35 -5.19 -7.67
C LEU A 153 4.85 -4.94 -7.92
N ASP A 154 5.62 -6.02 -7.92
CA ASP A 154 7.01 -6.01 -8.35
C ASP A 154 7.14 -6.09 -9.89
N ALA A 155 8.37 -6.12 -10.40
CA ALA A 155 8.65 -6.23 -11.83
C ALA A 155 8.08 -7.53 -12.46
N GLY A 156 7.81 -8.56 -11.67
CA GLY A 156 7.18 -9.82 -12.08
C GLY A 156 5.65 -9.80 -11.93
N ASN A 157 5.05 -8.65 -11.68
CA ASN A 157 3.61 -8.50 -11.42
C ASN A 157 3.09 -9.28 -10.20
N ARG A 158 3.95 -9.56 -9.22
CA ARG A 158 3.60 -10.22 -7.97
C ARG A 158 3.55 -9.20 -6.84
N LEU A 159 2.63 -9.38 -5.89
CA LEU A 159 2.61 -8.53 -4.71
C LEU A 159 3.80 -8.85 -3.79
N ALA A 160 4.60 -7.83 -3.56
CA ALA A 160 5.71 -7.83 -2.62
C ALA A 160 5.49 -6.78 -1.54
N THR A 161 6.03 -7.00 -0.36
CA THR A 161 5.98 -6.02 0.72
C THR A 161 6.65 -4.72 0.28
N TYR A 162 5.99 -3.60 0.59
CA TYR A 162 6.48 -2.28 0.31
C TYR A 162 6.50 -1.43 1.58
N ARG A 163 7.60 -0.76 1.81
CA ARG A 163 7.76 0.26 2.86
C ARG A 163 8.58 1.40 2.29
N VAL A 164 8.23 2.61 2.65
CA VAL A 164 9.16 3.72 2.44
C VAL A 164 10.38 3.45 3.32
N PRO A 165 11.60 3.40 2.78
CA PRO A 165 12.78 3.06 3.58
C PRO A 165 12.99 4.00 4.75
N ALA A 166 13.38 3.48 5.91
CA ALA A 166 13.77 4.31 7.05
C ALA A 166 14.95 5.22 6.67
N GLY A 167 14.94 6.44 7.18
CA GLY A 167 15.92 7.47 6.80
C GLY A 167 15.58 8.23 5.52
N THR A 168 14.56 7.80 4.73
CA THR A 168 14.10 8.57 3.58
C THR A 168 13.64 9.95 4.03
N THR A 169 14.10 10.98 3.33
CA THR A 169 13.68 12.36 3.53
C THR A 169 12.69 12.78 2.45
N LEU A 170 11.60 13.46 2.86
CA LEU A 170 10.50 13.86 2.00
C LEU A 170 10.22 15.35 2.21
N SER A 171 10.26 16.16 1.15
CA SER A 171 9.91 17.60 1.23
C SER A 171 8.41 17.76 1.01
N TYR A 172 7.68 18.05 2.08
CA TYR A 172 6.22 18.14 2.08
C TYR A 172 5.71 19.47 2.57
N ARG A 173 4.54 19.88 2.11
CA ARG A 173 3.74 20.92 2.72
C ARG A 173 3.05 20.32 3.94
N VAL A 174 3.32 20.86 5.10
CA VAL A 174 2.74 20.41 6.36
C VAL A 174 1.74 21.43 6.85
N THR A 175 0.49 21.00 6.92
CA THR A 175 -0.65 21.74 7.47
C THR A 175 -1.04 21.15 8.83
N SER A 176 -2.09 21.66 9.44
CA SER A 176 -2.59 21.15 10.72
C SER A 176 -4.11 21.13 10.79
N TYR A 177 -4.62 20.20 11.58
CA TYR A 177 -6.04 20.08 11.90
C TYR A 177 -6.23 19.83 13.41
N ASN A 178 -7.43 20.11 13.90
CA ASN A 178 -7.80 19.96 15.32
C ASN A 178 -9.11 19.19 15.52
N ASP A 179 -9.51 18.40 14.52
CA ASP A 179 -10.74 17.61 14.60
C ASP A 179 -10.64 16.58 15.75
N VAL A 180 -11.76 16.35 16.42
CA VAL A 180 -11.92 15.32 17.47
C VAL A 180 -12.55 14.03 16.95
N ALA A 181 -12.81 13.94 15.65
CA ALA A 181 -13.34 12.77 14.97
C ALA A 181 -12.34 11.61 15.01
N GLN A 182 -12.66 10.56 14.28
CA GLN A 182 -11.79 9.40 14.16
C GLN A 182 -11.01 9.46 12.86
N THR A 183 -9.76 9.01 12.92
CA THR A 183 -8.93 8.81 11.74
C THR A 183 -9.50 7.71 10.84
N ALA A 184 -9.08 7.66 9.59
CA ALA A 184 -9.47 6.62 8.66
C ALA A 184 -9.13 5.19 9.14
N LEU A 185 -8.14 5.04 10.02
CA LEU A 185 -7.82 3.79 10.70
C LEU A 185 -8.56 3.60 12.03
N GLY A 186 -9.56 4.45 12.33
CA GLY A 186 -10.41 4.34 13.51
C GLY A 186 -9.69 4.57 14.84
N TYR A 187 -8.61 5.31 14.87
CA TYR A 187 -8.05 5.87 16.10
C TYR A 187 -8.77 7.19 16.42
N SER A 188 -8.94 7.52 17.68
CA SER A 188 -9.34 8.89 18.02
C SER A 188 -8.30 9.87 17.48
N ALA A 189 -8.73 10.87 16.72
CA ALA A 189 -7.84 11.92 16.25
C ALA A 189 -7.15 12.58 17.43
N GLY A 190 -5.85 12.81 17.32
CA GLY A 190 -5.07 13.31 18.44
C GLY A 190 -3.57 13.39 18.11
N PRO A 191 -2.75 13.78 19.10
CA PRO A 191 -1.31 13.96 18.90
C PRO A 191 -0.66 12.70 18.33
N GLY A 192 0.13 12.89 17.27
CA GLY A 192 0.90 11.82 16.60
C GLY A 192 0.14 11.07 15.51
N PHE A 193 -1.16 11.30 15.31
CA PHE A 193 -1.88 10.79 14.15
C PHE A 193 -1.92 11.85 13.04
N CYS A 194 -1.51 11.46 11.84
CA CYS A 194 -1.37 12.39 10.73
C CYS A 194 -2.15 11.90 9.51
N ALA A 195 -2.74 12.84 8.77
CA ALA A 195 -3.35 12.57 7.50
C ALA A 195 -2.30 12.67 6.37
N VAL A 196 -2.36 11.74 5.44
CA VAL A 196 -1.40 11.59 4.35
C VAL A 196 -2.09 11.18 3.04
N ASP A 197 -1.43 11.41 1.92
CA ASP A 197 -1.78 10.71 0.68
C ASP A 197 -1.23 9.29 0.73
N ALA A 198 -2.12 8.32 0.92
CA ALA A 198 -1.74 6.91 1.04
C ALA A 198 -1.16 6.29 -0.25
N ARG A 199 -1.19 7.01 -1.39
CA ARG A 199 -0.44 6.64 -2.60
C ARG A 199 1.07 6.80 -2.38
N ASN A 200 1.48 7.84 -1.66
CA ASN A 200 2.87 8.23 -1.45
C ASN A 200 3.42 7.72 -0.11
N ILE A 201 2.65 7.91 0.96
CA ILE A 201 2.98 7.45 2.31
C ILE A 201 1.93 6.42 2.74
N PRO A 202 2.20 5.10 2.63
CA PRO A 202 1.25 4.08 3.07
C PRO A 202 0.85 4.27 4.54
N TRP A 203 -0.39 3.96 4.87
CA TRP A 203 -0.82 3.93 6.26
C TRP A 203 0.06 3.03 7.13
N GLY A 204 0.24 3.38 8.38
CA GLY A 204 1.15 2.71 9.29
C GLY A 204 2.60 3.18 9.21
N THR A 205 2.96 3.99 8.20
CA THR A 205 4.29 4.59 8.12
C THR A 205 4.50 5.57 9.28
N ARG A 206 5.66 5.48 9.93
CA ARG A 206 6.10 6.42 10.96
C ARG A 206 7.14 7.36 10.37
N PHE A 207 7.02 8.63 10.69
CA PHE A 207 7.97 9.64 10.25
C PHE A 207 8.03 10.80 11.24
N SER A 208 9.16 11.49 11.28
CA SER A 208 9.31 12.69 12.10
C SER A 208 9.05 13.95 11.28
N VAL A 209 8.36 14.90 11.90
CA VAL A 209 8.06 16.23 11.38
C VAL A 209 8.79 17.28 12.23
N PRO A 210 9.68 18.10 11.66
CA PRO A 210 10.37 19.15 12.39
C PRO A 210 9.38 20.08 13.10
N GLY A 211 9.65 20.40 14.39
CA GLY A 211 8.79 21.23 15.21
C GLY A 211 7.50 20.61 15.73
N TYR A 212 7.14 19.39 15.23
CA TYR A 212 5.96 18.66 15.69
C TYR A 212 6.32 17.38 16.48
N GLY A 213 7.22 16.54 15.95
CA GLY A 213 7.58 15.27 16.53
C GLY A 213 7.22 14.08 15.64
N GLU A 214 6.76 12.98 16.25
CA GLU A 214 6.46 11.73 15.54
C GLU A 214 5.04 11.72 14.97
N CYS A 215 4.93 11.32 13.70
CA CYS A 215 3.69 11.06 13.01
C CYS A 215 3.52 9.56 12.74
N TYR A 216 2.31 9.07 12.92
CA TYR A 216 1.83 7.79 12.42
C TYR A 216 0.78 8.05 11.33
N ALA A 217 1.04 7.65 10.10
CA ALA A 217 0.11 7.80 8.99
C ALA A 217 -1.15 6.97 9.24
N ALA A 218 -2.26 7.61 9.60
CA ALA A 218 -3.49 6.92 10.02
C ALA A 218 -4.75 7.53 9.43
N ASP A 219 -4.62 8.65 8.74
CA ASP A 219 -5.76 9.41 8.27
C ASP A 219 -5.59 9.86 6.82
N ILE A 220 -6.68 10.39 6.26
CA ILE A 220 -6.76 10.98 4.92
C ILE A 220 -7.57 12.27 5.00
N GLY A 221 -7.49 13.08 3.96
CA GLY A 221 -8.31 14.29 3.85
C GLY A 221 -8.55 14.65 2.38
N SER A 222 -9.64 15.35 2.10
CA SER A 222 -9.98 15.75 0.72
C SER A 222 -8.90 16.63 0.08
N TRP A 223 -8.14 17.35 0.89
CA TRP A 223 -7.06 18.22 0.44
C TRP A 223 -5.67 17.61 0.63
N ILE A 224 -5.58 16.45 1.31
CA ILE A 224 -4.31 15.80 1.62
C ILE A 224 -3.93 14.92 0.44
N LYS A 225 -3.23 15.54 -0.51
CA LYS A 225 -2.82 14.94 -1.80
C LYS A 225 -1.35 15.22 -2.06
N ASP A 226 -0.73 14.31 -2.80
CA ASP A 226 0.64 14.43 -3.30
C ASP A 226 1.65 14.71 -2.19
N ASP A 227 2.13 15.95 -2.07
CA ASP A 227 3.13 16.39 -1.11
C ASP A 227 2.54 17.12 0.11
N ILE A 228 1.32 16.80 0.51
CA ILE A 228 0.67 17.39 1.69
C ILE A 228 0.59 16.35 2.81
N VAL A 229 0.94 16.76 4.00
CA VAL A 229 0.74 16.06 5.27
C VAL A 229 0.02 16.99 6.23
N ASP A 230 -0.95 16.46 6.97
CA ASP A 230 -1.72 17.23 7.94
C ASP A 230 -1.49 16.65 9.35
N VAL A 231 -0.94 17.47 10.24
CA VAL A 231 -0.63 17.07 11.61
C VAL A 231 -1.73 17.48 12.56
N TRP A 232 -2.05 16.65 13.54
CA TRP A 232 -3.04 17.00 14.54
C TRP A 232 -2.44 17.90 15.63
N LEU A 233 -3.07 19.06 15.88
CA LEU A 233 -2.69 19.99 16.94
C LEU A 233 -3.93 20.46 17.70
N PRO A 234 -3.85 20.68 19.03
CA PRO A 234 -5.00 21.10 19.80
C PRO A 234 -5.31 22.59 19.62
N GLY A 235 -6.59 22.92 19.45
CA GLY A 235 -7.13 24.30 19.54
C GLY A 235 -6.35 25.31 18.72
N SER A 236 -5.99 26.43 19.33
CA SER A 236 -5.29 27.54 18.69
C SER A 236 -3.87 27.21 18.19
N GLN A 237 -3.27 26.10 18.63
CA GLN A 237 -1.98 25.65 18.08
C GLN A 237 -2.11 25.23 16.62
N ALA A 238 -3.25 24.67 16.23
CA ALA A 238 -3.53 24.33 14.84
C ALA A 238 -3.56 25.60 13.97
N ASP A 239 -4.26 26.65 14.42
CA ASP A 239 -4.32 27.91 13.70
C ASP A 239 -2.93 28.59 13.61
N ALA A 240 -2.14 28.50 14.67
CA ALA A 240 -0.80 29.08 14.73
C ALA A 240 0.25 28.31 13.92
N TRP A 241 0.01 27.04 13.57
CA TRP A 241 0.95 26.23 12.80
C TRP A 241 1.15 26.74 11.39
N GLY A 242 0.08 27.17 10.74
CA GLY A 242 0.10 27.66 9.35
C GLY A 242 0.40 26.55 8.33
N ILE A 243 0.98 26.92 7.20
CA ILE A 243 1.42 26.01 6.14
C ILE A 243 2.94 26.13 5.99
N GLN A 244 3.64 25.03 6.23
CA GLN A 244 5.09 25.02 6.24
C GLN A 244 5.61 24.00 5.20
N ARG A 245 6.73 24.32 4.52
CA ARG A 245 7.46 23.35 3.70
C ARG A 245 8.57 22.75 4.58
N LEU A 246 8.41 21.50 4.97
CA LEU A 246 9.29 20.80 5.90
C LEU A 246 9.88 19.55 5.26
N THR A 247 11.08 19.17 5.73
CA THR A 247 11.71 17.90 5.37
C THR A 247 11.39 16.87 6.44
N LEU A 248 10.50 15.94 6.10
CA LEU A 248 10.11 14.81 6.95
C LEU A 248 11.15 13.72 6.86
N THR A 249 11.33 12.92 7.91
CA THR A 249 12.24 11.76 7.91
C THR A 249 11.47 10.51 8.32
N VAL A 250 11.45 9.49 7.45
CA VAL A 250 10.81 8.20 7.72
C VAL A 250 11.59 7.42 8.77
N ARG A 251 10.88 6.74 9.70
CA ARG A 251 11.45 5.98 10.82
C ARG A 251 11.42 4.47 10.58
#